data_32d8644f158279e232754af0470d3c88
#
_entry.id   32d8644f158279e232754af0470d3c88
#
_cell.length_a   1.000
_cell.length_b   1.000
_cell.length_c   1.000
_cell.angle_alpha   90.00
_cell.angle_beta   90.00
_cell.angle_gamma   90.00
#
_symmetry.space_group_name_H-M   'P 1'
#
loop_
_entity.id
_entity.type
_entity.pdbx_description
1 polymer ?
#
loop_
_entity_poly.entity_id
_entity_poly.type
_entity_poly.pdbx_seq_one_letter_code
_entity_poly.pdbx_strand_id
1 'polypeptide(L)'
;MKNIIKYYAILLCGLLAFASCSDDRDSNPKLQSPTTFTLNAPIYGSSAINLATSTALNFVWSQPEYGFPAVVDYQIELSLNDSWTISTKEAWADKTGKTVANYATLDDTYNTCDAQVGVAKIARSLEMIAKWEEGKVPPTQKVYARCKATYAGKTIYSNSVELTVVPYYVEVKEHEPVLWYLTGSCIGNGAWGNGEDQLGVSMVPMYPIAGQEYDINTGTGVIGYTGYFPANAIFKIIEKLGNWDFGICGNGAPLTTTYRSGGNDPGNIQIDEAGYYEIKLNTKTHECKIQKVTPVSSTEFRKMSLPIKSETDNNWDATQNEMKKCSTTTNPKNHDWVVDVNVTAGQELQFIANGALTDTWSASNFPFGTAVKGNKVAISVKESGKYKVFFNDITGQYYFLK
;
A
#
# COMPACT_ATOMS: atom_id res chain seq x y z
N MET A 1 78.81 -33.75 -5.54
CA MET A 1 77.50 -34.28 -6.02
C MET A 1 76.33 -34.11 -5.04
N LYS A 2 76.47 -34.32 -3.75
CA LYS A 2 75.38 -34.22 -2.76
C LYS A 2 74.74 -32.79 -2.67
N ASN A 3 75.49 -31.71 -2.89
CA ASN A 3 74.95 -30.35 -2.77
C ASN A 3 74.25 -29.90 -4.05
N ILE A 4 74.61 -30.37 -5.23
CA ILE A 4 73.97 -30.08 -6.50
C ILE A 4 72.56 -30.65 -6.54
N ILE A 5 72.34 -31.84 -6.03
CA ILE A 5 71.01 -32.49 -5.97
C ILE A 5 70.04 -31.72 -5.08
N LYS A 6 70.54 -31.11 -3.98
CA LYS A 6 69.73 -30.26 -3.08
C LYS A 6 69.22 -28.98 -3.78
N TYR A 7 70.06 -28.35 -4.60
CA TYR A 7 69.61 -27.18 -5.35
C TYR A 7 68.66 -27.49 -6.48
N TYR A 8 68.78 -28.62 -7.14
CA TYR A 8 67.81 -29.07 -8.13
C TYR A 8 66.46 -29.48 -7.50
N ALA A 9 66.50 -30.08 -6.33
CA ALA A 9 65.24 -30.42 -5.58
C ALA A 9 64.51 -29.16 -5.10
N ILE A 10 65.24 -28.13 -4.63
CA ILE A 10 64.67 -26.84 -4.19
C ILE A 10 64.12 -26.07 -5.43
N LEU A 11 64.81 -26.08 -6.59
CA LEU A 11 64.36 -25.45 -7.81
C LEU A 11 63.12 -26.17 -8.39
N LEU A 12 63.06 -27.50 -8.32
CA LEU A 12 61.91 -28.26 -8.77
C LEU A 12 60.66 -28.06 -7.85
N CYS A 13 60.87 -27.94 -6.53
CA CYS A 13 59.77 -27.60 -5.61
C CYS A 13 59.28 -26.14 -5.80
N GLY A 14 60.18 -25.23 -6.11
CA GLY A 14 59.81 -23.83 -6.45
C GLY A 14 59.00 -23.72 -7.73
N LEU A 15 59.33 -24.51 -8.78
CA LEU A 15 58.57 -24.52 -10.03
C LEU A 15 57.19 -25.17 -9.90
N LEU A 16 57.04 -26.14 -9.00
CA LEU A 16 55.72 -26.78 -8.70
C LEU A 16 54.80 -25.87 -7.88
N ALA A 17 55.35 -24.92 -7.09
CA ALA A 17 54.55 -23.97 -6.31
C ALA A 17 53.91 -22.88 -7.21
N PHE A 18 54.42 -22.60 -8.40
CA PHE A 18 53.81 -21.66 -9.35
C PHE A 18 52.82 -22.30 -10.31
N ALA A 19 52.70 -23.60 -10.37
CA ALA A 19 51.71 -24.32 -11.18
C ALA A 19 50.37 -24.56 -10.47
N SER A 20 50.26 -24.13 -9.21
CA SER A 20 49.04 -24.37 -8.38
C SER A 20 48.11 -23.17 -8.29
N CYS A 21 48.25 -22.19 -9.15
CA CYS A 21 47.24 -21.11 -9.31
C CYS A 21 46.73 -21.09 -10.74
N SER A 22 46.07 -22.14 -11.17
CA SER A 22 45.04 -21.96 -12.17
C SER A 22 43.90 -21.27 -11.42
N ASP A 23 43.74 -20.00 -11.72
CA ASP A 23 42.68 -19.16 -11.18
C ASP A 23 41.36 -19.74 -11.71
N ASP A 24 40.72 -20.58 -10.90
CA ASP A 24 39.45 -21.25 -11.19
C ASP A 24 38.28 -20.27 -11.20
N ARG A 25 38.57 -18.98 -11.50
CA ARG A 25 37.56 -17.92 -11.59
C ARG A 25 36.66 -18.07 -12.81
N ASP A 26 37.03 -18.87 -13.76
CA ASP A 26 36.18 -19.15 -14.93
C ASP A 26 35.01 -20.09 -14.61
N SER A 27 35.02 -20.77 -13.45
CA SER A 27 33.92 -21.62 -12.99
C SER A 27 32.87 -20.88 -12.17
N ASN A 28 33.08 -19.60 -11.82
CA ASN A 28 32.05 -18.83 -11.14
C ASN A 28 30.86 -18.60 -12.09
N PRO A 29 29.64 -18.94 -11.66
CA PRO A 29 28.46 -18.73 -12.47
C PRO A 29 28.31 -17.24 -12.80
N LYS A 30 28.23 -16.91 -14.10
CA LYS A 30 28.03 -15.54 -14.58
C LYS A 30 26.53 -15.29 -14.75
N LEU A 31 26.06 -14.13 -14.28
CA LEU A 31 24.68 -13.71 -14.48
C LEU A 31 24.38 -13.66 -15.98
N GLN A 32 23.47 -14.51 -16.41
CA GLN A 32 22.90 -14.47 -17.76
C GLN A 32 21.65 -13.58 -17.76
N SER A 33 21.30 -13.07 -18.93
CA SER A 33 20.09 -12.26 -19.11
C SER A 33 19.11 -13.01 -20.01
N PRO A 34 18.28 -13.91 -19.43
CA PRO A 34 17.27 -14.62 -20.19
C PRO A 34 16.25 -13.63 -20.76
N THR A 35 15.68 -13.96 -21.92
CA THR A 35 14.65 -13.13 -22.57
C THR A 35 13.26 -13.71 -22.39
N THR A 36 13.16 -15.00 -22.08
CA THR A 36 11.90 -15.71 -21.87
C THR A 36 12.11 -16.98 -21.02
N PHE A 37 11.01 -17.60 -20.63
CA PHE A 37 10.95 -18.92 -19.99
C PHE A 37 9.58 -19.55 -20.29
N THR A 38 9.32 -20.77 -19.88
CA THR A 38 8.14 -21.52 -20.30
C THR A 38 7.13 -21.64 -19.16
N LEU A 39 5.91 -21.13 -19.37
CA LEU A 39 4.72 -21.49 -18.60
C LEU A 39 4.11 -22.74 -19.26
N ASN A 40 3.96 -23.82 -18.48
CA ASN A 40 3.38 -25.07 -18.98
C ASN A 40 1.85 -24.95 -19.10
N ALA A 41 1.29 -25.48 -20.17
CA ALA A 41 -0.16 -25.58 -20.30
C ALA A 41 -0.71 -26.51 -19.19
N PRO A 42 -1.69 -26.07 -18.39
CA PRO A 42 -2.29 -26.94 -17.37
C PRO A 42 -2.95 -28.18 -18.00
N ILE A 43 -2.86 -29.31 -17.32
CA ILE A 43 -3.40 -30.61 -17.80
C ILE A 43 -4.92 -30.51 -18.10
N TYR A 44 -5.63 -29.69 -17.34
CA TYR A 44 -7.07 -29.46 -17.47
C TYR A 44 -7.43 -28.35 -18.48
N GLY A 45 -6.45 -27.76 -19.16
CA GLY A 45 -6.66 -26.62 -20.08
C GLY A 45 -7.51 -26.95 -21.32
N SER A 46 -7.71 -28.23 -21.64
CA SER A 46 -8.59 -28.69 -22.72
C SER A 46 -10.10 -28.71 -22.36
N SER A 47 -10.45 -28.49 -21.09
CA SER A 47 -11.83 -28.50 -20.59
C SER A 47 -12.19 -27.15 -20.00
N ALA A 48 -13.49 -26.77 -20.09
CA ALA A 48 -13.95 -25.56 -19.42
C ALA A 48 -13.90 -25.72 -17.88
N ILE A 49 -13.18 -24.83 -17.23
CA ILE A 49 -12.97 -24.85 -15.77
C ILE A 49 -14.05 -24.00 -15.12
N ASN A 50 -14.90 -24.61 -14.32
CA ASN A 50 -15.94 -23.87 -13.59
C ASN A 50 -15.32 -23.17 -12.37
N LEU A 51 -15.21 -21.82 -12.44
CA LEU A 51 -14.63 -21.03 -11.34
C LEU A 51 -15.50 -21.01 -10.10
N ALA A 52 -16.82 -21.19 -10.20
CA ALA A 52 -17.70 -21.19 -9.03
C ALA A 52 -17.58 -22.46 -8.18
N THR A 53 -17.16 -23.58 -8.78
CA THR A 53 -17.04 -24.89 -8.11
C THR A 53 -15.62 -25.35 -7.88
N SER A 54 -14.64 -24.72 -8.49
CA SER A 54 -13.22 -24.98 -8.27
C SER A 54 -12.69 -24.20 -7.07
N THR A 55 -11.60 -24.65 -6.47
CA THR A 55 -10.95 -23.94 -5.36
C THR A 55 -9.73 -23.14 -5.81
N ALA A 56 -8.92 -23.70 -6.68
CA ALA A 56 -7.71 -23.10 -7.19
C ALA A 56 -7.33 -23.64 -8.56
N LEU A 57 -6.53 -22.88 -9.32
CA LEU A 57 -5.83 -23.30 -10.52
C LEU A 57 -4.33 -23.39 -10.24
N ASN A 58 -3.71 -24.47 -10.70
CA ASN A 58 -2.27 -24.68 -10.55
C ASN A 58 -1.55 -24.30 -11.85
N PHE A 59 -0.56 -23.44 -11.72
CA PHE A 59 0.36 -23.04 -12.77
C PHE A 59 1.76 -23.52 -12.44
N VAL A 60 2.49 -24.01 -13.43
CA VAL A 60 3.87 -24.51 -13.28
C VAL A 60 4.70 -23.98 -14.44
N TRP A 61 5.91 -23.50 -14.15
CA TRP A 61 6.80 -22.92 -15.16
C TRP A 61 8.25 -23.34 -14.96
N SER A 62 9.08 -23.14 -15.98
CA SER A 62 10.52 -23.31 -15.86
C SER A 62 11.17 -22.10 -15.21
N GLN A 63 12.22 -22.30 -14.43
CA GLN A 63 13.03 -21.16 -14.00
C GLN A 63 13.73 -20.53 -15.21
N PRO A 64 13.76 -19.18 -15.33
CA PRO A 64 14.58 -18.53 -16.33
C PRO A 64 16.08 -18.81 -16.13
N GLU A 65 16.81 -18.98 -17.22
CA GLU A 65 18.23 -19.32 -17.21
C GLU A 65 19.12 -18.13 -16.85
N TYR A 66 19.33 -17.90 -15.56
CA TYR A 66 20.24 -16.87 -15.05
C TYR A 66 21.71 -17.30 -14.96
N GLY A 67 22.04 -18.55 -15.31
CA GLY A 67 23.39 -19.13 -15.20
C GLY A 67 23.69 -19.69 -13.80
N PHE A 68 22.78 -19.52 -12.84
CA PHE A 68 22.84 -20.07 -11.48
C PHE A 68 21.43 -20.12 -10.86
N PRO A 69 21.22 -20.93 -9.81
CA PRO A 69 19.96 -20.90 -9.06
C PRO A 69 19.74 -19.52 -8.42
N ALA A 70 18.71 -18.80 -8.85
CA ALA A 70 18.34 -17.48 -8.36
C ALA A 70 17.00 -17.53 -7.64
N VAL A 71 16.85 -16.72 -6.60
CA VAL A 71 15.54 -16.46 -5.98
C VAL A 71 14.85 -15.40 -6.82
N VAL A 72 13.81 -15.79 -7.53
CA VAL A 72 13.08 -14.95 -8.49
C VAL A 72 11.67 -14.70 -7.96
N ASP A 73 11.19 -13.49 -8.12
CA ASP A 73 9.81 -13.14 -7.81
C ASP A 73 8.93 -13.37 -9.04
N TYR A 74 7.94 -14.27 -8.89
CA TYR A 74 6.99 -14.60 -9.94
C TYR A 74 5.60 -14.11 -9.62
N GLN A 75 4.90 -13.60 -10.64
CA GLN A 75 3.48 -13.24 -10.58
C GLN A 75 2.75 -13.80 -11.80
N ILE A 76 1.50 -14.21 -11.63
CA ILE A 76 0.63 -14.61 -12.74
C ILE A 76 -0.11 -13.40 -13.28
N GLU A 77 -0.17 -13.28 -14.60
CA GLU A 77 -0.97 -12.28 -15.30
C GLU A 77 -2.03 -12.96 -16.15
N LEU A 78 -3.23 -12.35 -16.21
CA LEU A 78 -4.38 -12.86 -16.95
C LEU A 78 -4.85 -11.82 -17.98
N SER A 79 -5.25 -12.29 -19.18
CA SER A 79 -5.82 -11.46 -20.24
C SER A 79 -7.00 -12.18 -20.88
N LEU A 80 -7.94 -11.41 -21.46
CA LEU A 80 -9.08 -11.99 -22.19
C LEU A 80 -8.82 -12.12 -23.71
N ASN A 81 -7.77 -11.52 -24.22
CA ASN A 81 -7.49 -11.44 -25.66
C ASN A 81 -5.99 -11.57 -26.00
N ASP A 82 -5.18 -12.13 -25.09
CA ASP A 82 -3.73 -12.25 -25.22
C ASP A 82 -3.00 -10.91 -25.47
N SER A 83 -3.55 -9.82 -24.94
CA SER A 83 -2.98 -8.48 -25.03
C SER A 83 -2.52 -8.01 -23.63
N TRP A 84 -1.34 -7.37 -23.58
CA TRP A 84 -0.62 -7.10 -22.34
C TRP A 84 -0.11 -5.64 -22.30
N THR A 85 -0.95 -4.69 -22.72
CA THR A 85 -0.54 -3.29 -22.87
C THR A 85 -1.06 -2.37 -21.79
N ILE A 86 -2.26 -2.60 -21.26
CA ILE A 86 -2.91 -1.77 -20.24
C ILE A 86 -3.38 -2.67 -19.12
N SER A 87 -2.79 -2.53 -17.95
CA SER A 87 -3.17 -3.27 -16.75
C SER A 87 -4.47 -2.74 -16.14
N THR A 88 -5.12 -3.58 -15.33
CA THR A 88 -6.24 -3.14 -14.50
C THR A 88 -5.84 -2.02 -13.54
N LYS A 89 -4.59 -2.00 -13.08
CA LYS A 89 -4.03 -0.95 -12.23
C LYS A 89 -3.94 0.39 -12.97
N GLU A 90 -3.44 0.41 -14.21
CA GLU A 90 -3.38 1.63 -15.03
C GLU A 90 -4.77 2.15 -15.38
N ALA A 91 -5.70 1.26 -15.76
CA ALA A 91 -7.08 1.64 -16.03
C ALA A 91 -7.79 2.19 -14.79
N TRP A 92 -7.47 1.66 -13.61
CA TRP A 92 -8.01 2.16 -12.34
C TRP A 92 -7.46 3.52 -11.96
N ALA A 93 -6.17 3.78 -12.24
CA ALA A 93 -5.53 5.07 -11.98
C ALA A 93 -6.09 6.19 -12.88
N ASP A 94 -6.62 5.86 -14.05
CA ASP A 94 -7.29 6.83 -14.92
C ASP A 94 -8.70 7.18 -14.40
N LYS A 95 -8.78 8.24 -13.61
CA LYS A 95 -10.05 8.75 -13.05
C LYS A 95 -11.00 9.31 -14.13
N THR A 96 -10.56 9.43 -15.39
CA THR A 96 -11.46 9.80 -16.50
C THR A 96 -12.31 8.63 -17.00
N GLY A 97 -11.94 7.39 -16.64
CA GLY A 97 -12.63 6.17 -17.04
C GLY A 97 -12.46 5.79 -18.52
N LYS A 98 -11.58 6.48 -19.25
CA LYS A 98 -11.35 6.25 -20.69
C LYS A 98 -10.38 5.11 -20.98
N THR A 99 -9.50 4.81 -20.04
CA THR A 99 -8.51 3.75 -20.17
C THR A 99 -9.17 2.40 -19.89
N VAL A 100 -9.09 1.48 -20.84
CA VAL A 100 -9.66 0.14 -20.75
C VAL A 100 -8.54 -0.88 -20.55
N ALA A 101 -8.60 -1.64 -19.45
CA ALA A 101 -7.65 -2.70 -19.16
C ALA A 101 -7.80 -3.87 -20.14
N ASN A 102 -6.69 -4.51 -20.49
CA ASN A 102 -6.69 -5.75 -21.28
C ASN A 102 -5.96 -6.89 -20.54
N TYR A 103 -5.33 -6.62 -19.39
CA TYR A 103 -4.79 -7.65 -18.52
C TYR A 103 -4.82 -7.24 -17.04
N ALA A 104 -4.70 -8.24 -16.17
CA ALA A 104 -4.55 -8.07 -14.73
C ALA A 104 -3.34 -8.84 -14.24
N THR A 105 -2.52 -8.24 -13.38
CA THR A 105 -1.48 -8.94 -12.61
C THR A 105 -2.09 -9.37 -11.28
N LEU A 106 -1.97 -10.64 -10.92
CA LEU A 106 -2.42 -11.13 -9.62
C LEU A 106 -1.45 -10.69 -8.51
N ASP A 107 -2.00 -10.38 -7.34
CA ASP A 107 -1.24 -9.75 -6.25
C ASP A 107 -0.24 -10.69 -5.57
N ASP A 108 -0.45 -12.02 -5.67
CA ASP A 108 0.44 -12.99 -5.04
C ASP A 108 1.79 -13.04 -5.74
N THR A 109 2.85 -13.08 -4.95
CA THR A 109 4.23 -13.28 -5.41
C THR A 109 4.74 -14.65 -4.95
N TYR A 110 5.34 -15.39 -5.85
CA TYR A 110 5.86 -16.74 -5.64
C TYR A 110 7.37 -16.76 -5.84
N ASN A 111 8.08 -17.57 -5.06
CA ASN A 111 9.53 -17.76 -5.21
C ASN A 111 9.88 -19.19 -5.64
N THR A 112 8.87 -20.01 -5.88
CA THR A 112 8.95 -21.34 -6.48
C THR A 112 8.45 -21.30 -7.91
N CYS A 113 8.74 -22.34 -8.73
CA CYS A 113 8.28 -22.38 -10.12
C CYS A 113 6.87 -22.98 -10.26
N ASP A 114 6.03 -22.79 -9.26
CA ASP A 114 4.64 -23.22 -9.22
C ASP A 114 3.79 -22.21 -8.44
N ALA A 115 2.51 -22.14 -8.77
CA ALA A 115 1.53 -21.32 -8.07
C ALA A 115 0.20 -22.03 -7.98
N GLN A 116 -0.38 -22.06 -6.79
CA GLN A 116 -1.77 -22.44 -6.57
C GLN A 116 -2.60 -21.16 -6.40
N VAL A 117 -3.29 -20.75 -7.46
CA VAL A 117 -4.04 -19.49 -7.51
C VAL A 117 -5.50 -19.75 -7.19
N GLY A 118 -6.01 -19.14 -6.12
CA GLY A 118 -7.42 -19.23 -5.72
C GLY A 118 -8.36 -18.70 -6.81
N VAL A 119 -9.41 -19.47 -7.16
CA VAL A 119 -10.33 -19.10 -8.24
C VAL A 119 -11.09 -17.79 -8.00
N ALA A 120 -11.33 -17.39 -6.75
CA ALA A 120 -11.94 -16.11 -6.43
C ALA A 120 -11.08 -14.91 -6.90
N LYS A 121 -9.74 -15.02 -6.80
CA LYS A 121 -8.82 -14.01 -7.32
C LYS A 121 -8.85 -13.96 -8.84
N ILE A 122 -8.91 -15.13 -9.48
CA ILE A 122 -9.06 -15.23 -10.94
C ILE A 122 -10.37 -14.57 -11.38
N ALA A 123 -11.51 -14.98 -10.80
CA ALA A 123 -12.82 -14.43 -11.14
C ALA A 123 -12.89 -12.91 -10.98
N ARG A 124 -12.36 -12.39 -9.85
CA ARG A 124 -12.27 -10.94 -9.62
C ARG A 124 -11.41 -10.23 -10.67
N SER A 125 -10.24 -10.81 -11.00
CA SER A 125 -9.35 -10.21 -12.00
C SER A 125 -9.98 -10.18 -13.41
N LEU A 126 -10.70 -11.23 -13.78
CA LEU A 126 -11.44 -11.26 -15.03
C LEU A 126 -12.56 -10.23 -15.04
N GLU A 127 -13.27 -10.04 -13.93
CA GLU A 127 -14.31 -9.02 -13.77
C GLU A 127 -13.73 -7.60 -13.91
N MET A 128 -12.57 -7.33 -13.34
CA MET A 128 -11.89 -6.03 -13.47
C MET A 128 -11.49 -5.71 -14.92
N ILE A 129 -11.18 -6.72 -15.73
CA ILE A 129 -10.88 -6.54 -17.16
C ILE A 129 -12.16 -6.40 -17.97
N ALA A 130 -13.11 -7.33 -17.77
CA ALA A 130 -14.30 -7.49 -18.61
C ALA A 130 -15.40 -6.51 -18.28
N LYS A 131 -15.54 -6.13 -16.99
CA LYS A 131 -16.61 -5.27 -16.46
C LYS A 131 -18.01 -5.80 -16.86
N TRP A 132 -18.25 -7.09 -16.62
CA TRP A 132 -19.55 -7.71 -16.88
C TRP A 132 -20.63 -7.11 -15.97
N GLU A 133 -21.83 -7.03 -16.50
CA GLU A 133 -22.99 -6.70 -15.67
C GLU A 133 -23.55 -7.98 -15.02
N GLU A 134 -24.13 -7.84 -13.83
CA GLU A 134 -24.80 -8.95 -13.16
C GLU A 134 -25.85 -9.59 -14.10
N GLY A 135 -25.83 -10.90 -14.21
CA GLY A 135 -26.69 -11.66 -15.12
C GLY A 135 -26.28 -11.64 -16.59
N LYS A 136 -25.19 -10.95 -16.96
CA LYS A 136 -24.66 -10.90 -18.34
C LYS A 136 -23.28 -11.52 -18.48
N VAL A 137 -22.85 -12.31 -17.49
CA VAL A 137 -21.58 -13.06 -17.55
C VAL A 137 -21.68 -14.13 -18.65
N PRO A 138 -20.69 -14.28 -19.52
CA PRO A 138 -20.74 -15.29 -20.60
C PRO A 138 -20.70 -16.71 -20.01
N PRO A 139 -21.35 -17.70 -20.65
CA PRO A 139 -21.34 -19.09 -20.17
C PRO A 139 -19.96 -19.74 -20.21
N THR A 140 -19.08 -19.26 -21.08
CA THR A 140 -17.66 -19.62 -21.16
C THR A 140 -16.84 -18.45 -21.65
N GLN A 141 -15.58 -18.35 -21.16
CA GLN A 141 -14.65 -17.29 -21.54
C GLN A 141 -13.26 -17.89 -21.78
N LYS A 142 -12.64 -17.52 -22.89
CA LYS A 142 -11.22 -17.77 -23.11
C LYS A 142 -10.39 -16.80 -22.27
N VAL A 143 -9.39 -17.33 -21.59
CA VAL A 143 -8.46 -16.59 -20.75
C VAL A 143 -7.06 -16.98 -21.12
N TYR A 144 -6.19 -16.00 -21.25
CA TYR A 144 -4.77 -16.20 -21.48
C TYR A 144 -4.05 -15.93 -20.17
N ALA A 145 -3.15 -16.83 -19.77
CA ALA A 145 -2.31 -16.66 -18.60
C ALA A 145 -0.84 -16.63 -19.02
N ARG A 146 -0.05 -15.74 -18.44
CA ARG A 146 1.42 -15.76 -18.52
C ARG A 146 2.02 -15.54 -17.14
N CYS A 147 3.28 -15.92 -16.99
CA CYS A 147 4.05 -15.69 -15.77
C CYS A 147 5.05 -14.55 -15.99
N LYS A 148 5.05 -13.60 -15.08
CA LYS A 148 6.01 -12.51 -15.00
C LYS A 148 7.08 -12.90 -13.99
N ALA A 149 8.35 -12.82 -14.37
CA ALA A 149 9.50 -13.07 -13.51
C ALA A 149 10.31 -11.81 -13.30
N THR A 150 10.59 -11.45 -12.06
CA THR A 150 11.39 -10.27 -11.70
C THR A 150 12.61 -10.71 -10.89
N TYR A 151 13.80 -10.34 -11.35
CA TYR A 151 15.07 -10.60 -10.70
C TYR A 151 16.02 -9.41 -10.88
N ALA A 152 16.65 -8.94 -9.79
CA ALA A 152 17.59 -7.83 -9.79
C ALA A 152 17.07 -6.58 -10.54
N GLY A 153 15.78 -6.26 -10.38
CA GLY A 153 15.11 -5.12 -11.01
C GLY A 153 14.79 -5.28 -12.50
N LYS A 154 15.07 -6.45 -13.10
CA LYS A 154 14.70 -6.77 -14.48
C LYS A 154 13.49 -7.68 -14.51
N THR A 155 12.59 -7.43 -15.45
CA THR A 155 11.37 -8.22 -15.65
C THR A 155 11.40 -8.90 -17.01
N ILE A 156 11.02 -10.18 -17.03
CA ILE A 156 10.81 -10.98 -18.24
C ILE A 156 9.50 -11.75 -18.13
N TYR A 157 8.98 -12.21 -19.24
CA TYR A 157 7.69 -12.89 -19.32
C TYR A 157 7.83 -14.28 -19.97
N SER A 158 6.99 -15.21 -19.53
CA SER A 158 6.84 -16.51 -20.20
C SER A 158 6.03 -16.37 -21.51
N ASN A 159 5.89 -17.48 -22.24
CA ASN A 159 4.80 -17.63 -23.20
C ASN A 159 3.46 -17.50 -22.48
N SER A 160 2.39 -17.16 -23.23
CA SER A 160 1.01 -17.28 -22.76
C SER A 160 0.46 -18.70 -22.99
N VAL A 161 -0.46 -19.11 -22.11
CA VAL A 161 -1.25 -20.35 -22.24
C VAL A 161 -2.74 -20.00 -22.27
N GLU A 162 -3.49 -20.61 -23.17
CA GLU A 162 -4.94 -20.44 -23.26
C GLU A 162 -5.67 -21.41 -22.33
N LEU A 163 -6.65 -20.89 -21.61
CA LEU A 163 -7.58 -21.62 -20.76
C LEU A 163 -9.02 -21.27 -21.17
N THR A 164 -9.94 -22.20 -20.99
CA THR A 164 -11.38 -21.91 -21.07
C THR A 164 -11.95 -21.98 -19.67
N VAL A 165 -12.66 -20.94 -19.23
CA VAL A 165 -13.32 -20.91 -17.92
C VAL A 165 -14.83 -20.70 -18.06
N VAL A 166 -15.58 -21.19 -17.08
CA VAL A 166 -16.97 -20.78 -16.81
C VAL A 166 -16.90 -19.73 -15.71
N PRO A 167 -16.93 -18.43 -16.05
CA PRO A 167 -16.82 -17.37 -15.08
C PRO A 167 -18.15 -17.18 -14.33
N TYR A 168 -18.10 -16.43 -13.23
CA TYR A 168 -19.28 -15.97 -12.50
C TYR A 168 -19.12 -14.49 -12.15
N TYR A 169 -20.22 -13.81 -11.94
CA TYR A 169 -20.22 -12.40 -11.57
C TYR A 169 -19.57 -12.19 -10.20
N VAL A 170 -18.69 -11.22 -10.13
CA VAL A 170 -18.07 -10.77 -8.89
C VAL A 170 -18.25 -9.27 -8.79
N GLU A 171 -19.01 -8.82 -7.82
CA GLU A 171 -19.08 -7.38 -7.56
C GLU A 171 -17.70 -6.86 -7.14
N VAL A 172 -17.06 -6.08 -8.02
CA VAL A 172 -15.75 -5.47 -7.73
C VAL A 172 -15.99 -4.22 -6.90
N LYS A 173 -15.98 -4.37 -5.58
CA LYS A 173 -15.93 -3.24 -4.65
C LYS A 173 -14.49 -2.84 -4.41
N GLU A 174 -14.24 -1.53 -4.46
CA GLU A 174 -12.99 -0.96 -3.99
C GLU A 174 -12.90 -1.18 -2.48
N HIS A 175 -11.83 -1.80 -2.05
CA HIS A 175 -11.55 -1.89 -0.62
C HIS A 175 -11.04 -0.53 -0.15
N GLU A 176 -11.65 0.05 0.87
CA GLU A 176 -11.15 1.28 1.45
C GLU A 176 -9.73 1.08 2.02
N PRO A 177 -8.89 2.11 2.05
CA PRO A 177 -7.56 2.00 2.67
C PRO A 177 -7.66 1.52 4.11
N VAL A 178 -6.85 0.52 4.43
CA VAL A 178 -6.70 0.05 5.81
C VAL A 178 -5.94 1.11 6.59
N LEU A 179 -6.61 1.73 7.56
CA LEU A 179 -6.01 2.76 8.40
C LEU A 179 -5.29 2.14 9.60
N TRP A 180 -4.16 2.74 9.94
CA TRP A 180 -3.47 2.52 11.20
C TRP A 180 -3.49 3.80 12.02
N TYR A 181 -3.32 3.71 13.32
CA TYR A 181 -3.63 4.79 14.25
C TYR A 181 -2.45 5.11 15.16
N LEU A 182 -2.10 6.39 15.28
CA LEU A 182 -1.11 6.85 16.25
C LEU A 182 -1.76 6.97 17.62
N THR A 183 -1.03 6.52 18.64
CA THR A 183 -1.35 6.73 20.08
C THR A 183 -0.05 6.93 20.85
N GLY A 184 -0.06 7.74 21.89
CA GLY A 184 1.15 8.01 22.65
C GLY A 184 1.04 9.23 23.55
N SER A 185 2.13 9.55 24.25
CA SER A 185 2.19 10.64 25.23
C SER A 185 1.91 12.03 24.64
N CYS A 186 2.08 12.17 23.31
CA CYS A 186 1.91 13.43 22.59
C CYS A 186 0.73 13.40 21.59
N ILE A 187 0.00 12.31 21.54
CA ILE A 187 -1.13 12.12 20.62
C ILE A 187 -2.44 12.32 21.39
N GLY A 188 -3.31 13.16 20.87
CA GLY A 188 -4.59 13.46 21.51
C GLY A 188 -4.41 14.00 22.92
N ASN A 189 -5.08 13.37 23.89
CA ASN A 189 -4.97 13.69 25.32
C ASN A 189 -3.80 12.95 26.04
N GLY A 190 -2.98 12.17 25.32
CA GLY A 190 -1.85 11.41 25.85
C GLY A 190 -2.22 10.15 26.64
N ALA A 191 -3.45 9.69 26.60
CA ALA A 191 -3.96 8.60 27.44
C ALA A 191 -3.65 7.18 26.93
N TRP A 192 -2.92 7.03 25.83
CA TRP A 192 -2.54 5.72 25.26
C TRP A 192 -3.73 4.79 24.98
N GLY A 193 -4.78 5.31 24.39
CA GLY A 193 -5.93 4.49 23.99
C GLY A 193 -5.61 3.57 22.81
N ASN A 194 -6.40 2.50 22.65
CA ASN A 194 -6.33 1.61 21.50
C ASN A 194 -7.72 1.21 20.96
N GLY A 195 -8.80 1.57 21.64
CA GLY A 195 -10.17 1.25 21.24
C GLY A 195 -10.76 2.25 20.25
N GLU A 196 -11.83 1.84 19.57
CA GLU A 196 -12.56 2.69 18.63
C GLU A 196 -13.12 3.96 19.30
N ASP A 197 -13.53 3.89 20.55
CA ASP A 197 -14.00 5.00 21.39
C ASP A 197 -12.92 6.05 21.65
N GLN A 198 -11.64 5.70 21.44
CA GLN A 198 -10.49 6.56 21.63
C GLN A 198 -10.10 7.33 20.35
N LEU A 199 -10.74 7.07 19.22
CA LEU A 199 -10.48 7.77 17.96
C LEU A 199 -10.90 9.23 18.05
N GLY A 200 -9.93 10.15 17.83
CA GLY A 200 -10.09 11.60 18.01
C GLY A 200 -9.98 12.07 19.46
N VAL A 201 -9.67 11.18 20.43
CA VAL A 201 -9.47 11.47 21.85
C VAL A 201 -8.01 11.25 22.26
N SER A 202 -7.53 10.03 22.18
CA SER A 202 -6.13 9.63 22.44
C SER A 202 -5.47 8.95 21.23
N MET A 203 -6.18 8.87 20.12
CA MET A 203 -5.73 8.27 18.87
C MET A 203 -6.10 9.14 17.68
N VAL A 204 -5.22 9.20 16.68
CA VAL A 204 -5.48 9.83 15.38
C VAL A 204 -5.12 8.86 14.25
N PRO A 205 -5.85 8.88 13.13
CA PRO A 205 -5.54 8.00 12.00
C PRO A 205 -4.31 8.49 11.24
N MET A 206 -3.63 7.57 10.58
CA MET A 206 -2.79 7.87 9.43
C MET A 206 -3.65 7.91 8.18
N TYR A 207 -3.26 8.73 7.21
CA TYR A 207 -4.07 8.99 6.02
C TYR A 207 -3.45 8.40 4.77
N PRO A 208 -4.24 7.99 3.76
CA PRO A 208 -3.74 7.72 2.42
C PRO A 208 -2.99 8.94 1.88
N ILE A 209 -1.84 8.74 1.25
CA ILE A 209 -1.00 9.81 0.70
C ILE A 209 -1.39 10.05 -0.76
N ALA A 210 -1.67 11.30 -1.13
CA ALA A 210 -1.94 11.66 -2.52
C ALA A 210 -0.76 11.28 -3.44
N GLY A 211 -1.07 10.67 -4.58
CA GLY A 211 -0.08 10.20 -5.54
C GLY A 211 0.63 8.89 -5.15
N GLN A 212 0.33 8.34 -3.98
CA GLN A 212 0.69 6.97 -3.61
C GLN A 212 -0.50 6.04 -3.90
N GLU A 213 -0.21 4.94 -4.56
CA GLU A 213 -1.24 3.96 -4.84
C GLU A 213 -1.40 3.00 -3.66
N TYR A 214 -2.62 2.60 -3.40
CA TYR A 214 -2.91 1.48 -2.52
C TYR A 214 -3.60 0.38 -3.33
N ASP A 215 -3.49 -0.83 -2.84
CA ASP A 215 -4.11 -2.00 -3.43
C ASP A 215 -5.62 -1.98 -3.19
N ILE A 216 -6.39 -1.75 -4.23
CA ILE A 216 -7.86 -1.67 -4.17
C ILE A 216 -8.53 -2.99 -3.78
N ASN A 217 -7.81 -4.12 -3.83
CA ASN A 217 -8.34 -5.43 -3.44
C ASN A 217 -8.17 -5.70 -1.95
N THR A 218 -7.15 -5.13 -1.33
CA THR A 218 -6.78 -5.40 0.08
C THR A 218 -6.82 -4.16 0.96
N GLY A 219 -6.88 -2.97 0.38
CA GLY A 219 -6.78 -1.71 1.10
C GLY A 219 -5.37 -1.39 1.63
N THR A 220 -4.38 -2.26 1.36
CA THR A 220 -2.99 -2.05 1.82
C THR A 220 -2.25 -1.08 0.90
N GLY A 221 -1.34 -0.29 1.46
CA GLY A 221 -0.57 0.69 0.69
C GLY A 221 0.21 1.63 1.59
N VAL A 222 0.62 2.77 1.03
CA VAL A 222 1.36 3.77 1.79
C VAL A 222 0.39 4.77 2.42
N ILE A 223 0.41 4.82 3.74
CA ILE A 223 -0.30 5.82 4.55
C ILE A 223 0.69 6.73 5.26
N GLY A 224 0.27 7.93 5.63
CA GLY A 224 1.14 8.91 6.27
C GLY A 224 0.44 9.76 7.31
N TYR A 225 1.26 10.37 8.14
CA TYR A 225 0.85 11.37 9.11
C TYR A 225 1.92 12.46 9.19
N THR A 226 1.51 13.70 9.28
CA THR A 226 2.42 14.82 9.55
C THR A 226 1.87 15.65 10.69
N GLY A 227 2.68 15.87 11.72
CA GLY A 227 2.26 16.65 12.89
C GLY A 227 3.46 17.19 13.68
N TYR A 228 3.16 18.01 14.68
CA TYR A 228 4.14 18.48 15.63
C TYR A 228 4.33 17.44 16.74
N PHE A 229 5.58 17.17 17.08
CA PHE A 229 5.96 16.33 18.22
C PHE A 229 6.82 17.15 19.19
N PRO A 230 6.48 17.20 20.48
CA PRO A 230 7.34 17.82 21.49
C PRO A 230 8.61 17.01 21.70
N ALA A 231 9.62 17.60 22.35
CA ALA A 231 10.82 16.87 22.74
C ALA A 231 10.48 15.70 23.68
N ASN A 232 11.21 14.61 23.55
CA ASN A 232 11.03 13.36 24.31
C ASN A 232 9.63 12.72 24.11
N ALA A 233 8.99 12.96 22.99
CA ALA A 233 7.71 12.33 22.64
C ALA A 233 7.89 10.82 22.44
N ILE A 234 6.94 10.04 22.97
CA ILE A 234 6.87 8.60 22.78
C ILE A 234 5.49 8.19 22.27
N PHE A 235 5.45 7.28 21.28
CA PHE A 235 4.20 6.84 20.68
C PHE A 235 4.34 5.44 20.05
N LYS A 236 3.24 4.88 19.61
CA LYS A 236 3.12 3.67 18.78
C LYS A 236 2.13 3.91 17.64
N ILE A 237 2.17 3.04 16.63
CA ILE A 237 1.19 3.01 15.56
C ILE A 237 0.49 1.66 15.65
N ILE A 238 -0.82 1.68 15.90
CA ILE A 238 -1.65 0.49 16.08
C ILE A 238 -2.23 0.07 14.74
N GLU A 239 -2.10 -1.21 14.41
CA GLU A 239 -2.70 -1.83 13.22
C GLU A 239 -4.18 -2.15 13.45
N LYS A 240 -4.50 -2.77 14.60
CA LYS A 240 -5.84 -3.27 14.91
C LYS A 240 -6.39 -2.59 16.14
N LEU A 241 -7.53 -1.95 16.00
CA LEU A 241 -8.22 -1.36 17.15
C LEU A 241 -8.51 -2.42 18.24
N GLY A 242 -8.32 -2.03 19.48
CA GLY A 242 -8.47 -2.91 20.64
C GLY A 242 -7.32 -3.89 20.89
N ASN A 243 -6.26 -3.86 20.06
CA ASN A 243 -5.18 -4.83 20.16
C ASN A 243 -3.79 -4.17 20.12
N TRP A 244 -3.01 -4.34 21.18
CA TRP A 244 -1.65 -3.84 21.30
C TRP A 244 -0.59 -4.73 20.65
N ASP A 245 -0.92 -5.95 20.27
CA ASP A 245 0.03 -6.94 19.79
C ASP A 245 0.43 -6.77 18.32
N PHE A 246 -0.30 -5.90 17.60
CA PHE A 246 -0.03 -5.63 16.18
C PHE A 246 0.17 -4.15 15.95
N GLY A 247 1.30 -3.80 15.35
CA GLY A 247 1.61 -2.41 15.02
C GLY A 247 3.10 -2.09 14.93
N ILE A 248 3.40 -0.82 14.70
CA ILE A 248 4.77 -0.32 14.66
C ILE A 248 5.16 0.21 16.04
N CYS A 249 6.23 -0.33 16.56
CA CYS A 249 6.83 0.00 17.86
C CYS A 249 8.23 0.58 17.66
N GLY A 250 8.83 1.06 18.74
CA GLY A 250 10.23 1.49 18.76
C GLY A 250 11.20 0.31 18.69
N ASN A 251 12.44 0.59 18.32
CA ASN A 251 13.52 -0.40 18.27
C ASN A 251 14.74 0.07 19.09
N GLY A 252 14.48 0.72 20.23
CA GLY A 252 15.49 1.10 21.23
C GLY A 252 16.31 2.36 20.91
N ALA A 253 16.26 2.91 19.70
CA ALA A 253 16.89 4.18 19.33
C ALA A 253 15.85 5.17 18.77
N PRO A 254 16.09 6.49 18.88
CA PRO A 254 15.19 7.51 18.35
C PRO A 254 14.94 7.33 16.85
N LEU A 255 13.70 7.57 16.42
CA LEU A 255 13.21 7.47 15.03
C LEU A 255 13.36 6.07 14.40
N THR A 256 13.72 5.06 15.17
CA THR A 256 13.81 3.68 14.69
C THR A 256 12.54 2.90 15.01
N THR A 257 12.16 2.01 14.10
CA THR A 257 10.89 1.29 14.18
C THR A 257 11.07 -0.19 13.95
N THR A 258 10.16 -0.97 14.52
CA THR A 258 10.01 -2.41 14.27
C THR A 258 8.53 -2.78 14.24
N TYR A 259 8.15 -3.72 13.38
CA TYR A 259 6.81 -4.27 13.39
C TYR A 259 6.68 -5.34 14.48
N ARG A 260 5.61 -5.24 15.27
CA ARG A 260 5.21 -6.23 16.27
C ARG A 260 4.02 -7.03 15.75
N SER A 261 4.10 -8.35 15.82
CA SER A 261 3.00 -9.29 15.55
C SER A 261 2.88 -10.31 16.68
N GLY A 262 2.51 -9.81 17.88
CA GLY A 262 2.51 -10.60 19.13
C GLY A 262 3.87 -10.59 19.85
N GLY A 263 3.99 -11.43 20.88
CA GLY A 263 5.22 -11.56 21.67
C GLY A 263 5.51 -10.39 22.62
N ASN A 264 6.76 -10.26 23.02
CA ASN A 264 7.20 -9.20 23.92
C ASN A 264 7.06 -7.82 23.30
N ASP A 265 6.74 -6.81 24.10
CA ASP A 265 6.69 -5.42 23.68
C ASP A 265 8.12 -4.87 23.45
N PRO A 266 8.48 -4.46 22.22
CA PRO A 266 9.81 -3.93 21.94
C PRO A 266 10.01 -2.48 22.43
N GLY A 267 8.94 -1.82 22.91
CA GLY A 267 8.97 -0.45 23.40
C GLY A 267 8.30 0.57 22.49
N ASN A 268 8.49 1.84 22.79
CA ASN A 268 7.85 2.93 22.09
C ASN A 268 8.78 3.57 21.05
N ILE A 269 8.22 4.10 19.97
CA ILE A 269 8.93 5.00 19.06
C ILE A 269 9.26 6.27 19.83
N GLN A 270 10.49 6.80 19.69
CA GLN A 270 10.98 7.96 20.41
C GLN A 270 11.34 9.09 19.46
N ILE A 271 10.98 10.32 19.84
CA ILE A 271 11.39 11.56 19.18
C ILE A 271 12.05 12.45 20.24
N ASP A 272 13.36 12.65 20.13
CA ASP A 272 14.12 13.38 21.13
C ASP A 272 14.01 14.89 20.96
N GLU A 273 13.97 15.38 19.72
CA GLU A 273 13.92 16.79 19.41
C GLU A 273 12.50 17.25 19.03
N ALA A 274 12.06 18.37 19.60
CA ALA A 274 10.81 18.98 19.19
C ALA A 274 10.83 19.41 17.72
N GLY A 275 9.70 19.26 17.02
CA GLY A 275 9.56 19.68 15.64
C GLY A 275 8.38 19.05 14.91
N TYR A 276 8.28 19.35 13.64
CA TYR A 276 7.33 18.66 12.76
C TYR A 276 7.99 17.43 12.16
N TYR A 277 7.25 16.35 12.16
CA TYR A 277 7.70 15.07 11.60
C TYR A 277 6.67 14.50 10.64
N GLU A 278 7.18 13.93 9.56
CA GLU A 278 6.42 13.11 8.62
C GLU A 278 6.69 11.64 8.94
N ILE A 279 5.62 10.87 9.04
CA ILE A 279 5.63 9.43 9.22
C ILE A 279 5.00 8.81 7.98
N LYS A 280 5.72 7.91 7.31
CA LYS A 280 5.22 7.11 6.18
C LYS A 280 5.29 5.64 6.54
N LEU A 281 4.18 4.94 6.39
CA LEU A 281 4.06 3.51 6.67
C LEU A 281 3.50 2.81 5.42
N ASN A 282 4.20 1.79 4.97
CA ASN A 282 3.66 0.85 4.01
C ASN A 282 2.97 -0.30 4.77
N THR A 283 1.64 -0.35 4.74
CA THR A 283 0.85 -1.32 5.51
C THR A 283 0.95 -2.76 4.98
N LYS A 284 1.52 -2.97 3.78
CA LYS A 284 1.79 -4.30 3.22
C LYS A 284 3.15 -4.85 3.67
N THR A 285 4.19 -4.02 3.66
CA THR A 285 5.56 -4.43 4.01
C THR A 285 5.94 -4.12 5.45
N HIS A 286 5.13 -3.31 6.16
CA HIS A 286 5.37 -2.79 7.50
C HIS A 286 6.61 -1.88 7.59
N GLU A 287 7.14 -1.44 6.46
CA GLU A 287 8.23 -0.46 6.44
C GLU A 287 7.69 0.90 6.90
N CYS A 288 8.27 1.44 7.97
CA CYS A 288 7.90 2.74 8.54
C CYS A 288 9.11 3.67 8.54
N LYS A 289 8.95 4.86 7.95
CA LYS A 289 9.96 5.92 7.90
C LYS A 289 9.46 7.14 8.65
N ILE A 290 10.32 7.70 9.51
CA ILE A 290 10.05 8.89 10.30
C ILE A 290 11.14 9.90 10.01
N GLN A 291 10.76 11.11 9.59
CA GLN A 291 11.71 12.17 9.27
C GLN A 291 11.24 13.53 9.75
N LYS A 292 12.17 14.35 10.23
CA LYS A 292 11.89 15.77 10.57
C LYS A 292 11.67 16.57 9.30
N VAL A 293 10.63 17.40 9.28
CA VAL A 293 10.22 18.17 8.11
C VAL A 293 9.92 19.62 8.48
N THR A 294 9.94 20.49 7.49
CA THR A 294 9.41 21.86 7.60
C THR A 294 8.11 21.90 6.78
N PRO A 295 6.93 21.98 7.42
CA PRO A 295 5.68 22.02 6.66
C PRO A 295 5.55 23.33 5.90
N VAL A 296 4.79 23.31 4.81
CA VAL A 296 4.49 24.52 4.00
C VAL A 296 3.78 25.58 4.84
N SER A 297 2.93 25.17 5.77
CA SER A 297 2.29 26.02 6.75
C SER A 297 2.24 25.30 8.09
N SER A 298 2.51 26.06 9.15
CA SER A 298 2.35 25.61 10.55
C SER A 298 1.41 26.52 11.30
N THR A 299 0.49 27.19 10.60
CA THR A 299 -0.51 28.07 11.18
C THR A 299 -1.44 27.26 12.08
N GLU A 300 -1.55 27.67 13.33
CA GLU A 300 -2.48 27.06 14.29
C GLU A 300 -3.84 27.77 14.21
N PHE A 301 -4.88 26.98 13.92
CA PHE A 301 -6.25 27.50 13.88
C PHE A 301 -6.92 27.34 15.24
N ARG A 302 -7.77 28.30 15.59
CA ARG A 302 -8.53 28.26 16.85
C ARG A 302 -9.74 27.35 16.75
N LYS A 303 -10.39 27.38 15.59
CA LYS A 303 -11.62 26.67 15.26
C LYS A 303 -11.50 26.07 13.87
N MET A 304 -12.15 24.96 13.68
CA MET A 304 -12.39 24.31 12.39
C MET A 304 -13.84 23.86 12.34
N SER A 305 -14.46 23.94 11.18
CA SER A 305 -15.82 23.45 10.94
C SER A 305 -15.91 22.69 9.63
N LEU A 306 -16.93 21.85 9.51
CA LEU A 306 -17.24 21.07 8.31
C LEU A 306 -18.72 21.32 7.91
N PRO A 307 -19.08 22.52 7.46
CA PRO A 307 -20.44 22.82 7.07
C PRO A 307 -20.89 22.04 5.85
N ILE A 308 -22.18 21.75 5.83
CA ILE A 308 -22.90 21.26 4.66
C ILE A 308 -23.41 22.50 3.90
N LYS A 309 -23.20 22.53 2.58
CA LYS A 309 -23.67 23.61 1.74
C LYS A 309 -25.18 23.67 1.76
N SER A 310 -25.74 24.85 1.95
CA SER A 310 -27.18 25.07 1.95
C SER A 310 -27.77 24.83 0.55
N GLU A 311 -28.84 24.06 0.48
CA GLU A 311 -29.56 23.77 -0.77
C GLU A 311 -30.41 24.96 -1.23
N THR A 312 -30.80 25.87 -0.30
CA THR A 312 -31.73 26.97 -0.57
C THR A 312 -31.05 28.21 -1.10
N ASP A 313 -29.93 28.61 -0.49
CA ASP A 313 -29.24 29.87 -0.81
C ASP A 313 -27.82 29.65 -1.31
N ASN A 314 -27.39 28.36 -1.46
CA ASN A 314 -26.09 27.98 -1.96
C ASN A 314 -24.90 28.50 -1.13
N ASN A 315 -25.14 28.86 0.15
CA ASN A 315 -24.17 29.44 1.07
C ASN A 315 -23.60 28.40 2.07
N TRP A 316 -22.55 28.79 2.77
CA TRP A 316 -21.87 28.02 3.79
C TRP A 316 -22.10 28.62 5.16
N ASP A 317 -22.70 27.88 6.09
CA ASP A 317 -22.73 28.27 7.50
C ASP A 317 -21.46 27.78 8.19
N ALA A 318 -20.47 28.65 8.30
CA ALA A 318 -19.19 28.36 8.89
C ALA A 318 -19.24 27.97 10.39
N THR A 319 -20.40 28.03 11.03
CA THR A 319 -20.59 27.60 12.42
C THR A 319 -21.12 26.18 12.54
N GLN A 320 -21.59 25.61 11.43
CA GLN A 320 -22.15 24.26 11.39
C GLN A 320 -21.05 23.20 11.50
N ASN A 321 -21.33 22.13 12.27
CA ASN A 321 -20.43 21.00 12.47
C ASN A 321 -19.02 21.45 12.94
N GLU A 322 -18.97 22.23 14.03
CA GLU A 322 -17.69 22.63 14.63
C GLU A 322 -16.89 21.39 15.05
N MET A 323 -15.65 21.31 14.57
CA MET A 323 -14.73 20.19 14.83
C MET A 323 -14.02 20.38 16.17
N LYS A 324 -13.77 19.28 16.85
CA LYS A 324 -12.98 19.25 18.09
C LYS A 324 -11.49 19.11 17.75
N LYS A 325 -10.66 19.77 18.54
CA LYS A 325 -9.21 19.52 18.51
C LYS A 325 -8.90 18.14 19.09
N CYS A 326 -8.10 17.36 18.38
CA CYS A 326 -7.61 16.08 18.90
C CYS A 326 -6.53 16.30 19.96
N SER A 327 -5.59 17.23 19.75
CA SER A 327 -4.56 17.56 20.75
C SER A 327 -5.11 18.50 21.83
N THR A 328 -4.75 18.20 23.07
CA THR A 328 -5.16 18.98 24.24
C THR A 328 -3.95 19.61 24.94
N THR A 329 -3.58 19.11 26.13
CA THR A 329 -2.48 19.66 26.95
C THR A 329 -1.12 18.99 26.69
N THR A 330 -1.11 17.80 26.11
CA THR A 330 0.10 17.00 25.93
C THR A 330 0.92 17.37 24.71
N ASN A 331 0.28 17.98 23.71
CA ASN A 331 0.92 18.54 22.54
C ASN A 331 0.56 20.04 22.44
N PRO A 332 1.54 20.95 22.48
CA PRO A 332 1.27 22.38 22.47
C PRO A 332 0.67 22.88 21.14
N LYS A 333 0.73 22.06 20.08
CA LYS A 333 0.22 22.41 18.75
C LYS A 333 -0.79 21.40 18.27
N ASN A 334 -1.97 21.87 17.94
CA ASN A 334 -3.01 21.03 17.33
C ASN A 334 -3.11 21.29 15.84
N HIS A 335 -3.06 20.20 15.09
CA HIS A 335 -3.31 20.20 13.65
C HIS A 335 -4.31 19.12 13.23
N ASP A 336 -4.81 18.34 14.18
CA ASP A 336 -5.76 17.26 13.96
C ASP A 336 -7.13 17.64 14.53
N TRP A 337 -8.14 17.43 13.70
CA TRP A 337 -9.52 17.82 13.97
C TRP A 337 -10.45 16.64 13.75
N VAL A 338 -11.50 16.55 14.55
CA VAL A 338 -12.50 15.49 14.46
C VAL A 338 -13.91 16.00 14.69
N VAL A 339 -14.87 15.46 13.95
CA VAL A 339 -16.31 15.71 14.14
C VAL A 339 -17.13 14.50 13.74
N ASP A 340 -18.23 14.26 14.44
CA ASP A 340 -19.26 13.29 14.02
C ASP A 340 -20.34 14.05 13.23
N VAL A 341 -20.64 13.58 12.01
CA VAL A 341 -21.63 14.20 11.12
C VAL A 341 -22.59 13.15 10.55
N ASN A 342 -23.84 13.56 10.31
CA ASN A 342 -24.78 12.81 9.50
C ASN A 342 -24.89 13.51 8.14
N VAL A 343 -24.64 12.77 7.08
CA VAL A 343 -24.66 13.32 5.72
C VAL A 343 -25.50 12.44 4.79
N THR A 344 -26.03 13.09 3.75
CA THR A 344 -26.82 12.43 2.69
C THR A 344 -26.05 12.49 1.38
N ALA A 345 -26.14 11.45 0.56
CA ALA A 345 -25.54 11.42 -0.77
C ALA A 345 -25.99 12.64 -1.60
N GLY A 346 -25.05 13.26 -2.28
CA GLY A 346 -25.25 14.49 -3.06
C GLY A 346 -24.95 15.78 -2.28
N GLN A 347 -24.88 15.75 -0.96
CA GLN A 347 -24.48 16.93 -0.19
C GLN A 347 -23.02 17.32 -0.46
N GLU A 348 -22.74 18.61 -0.38
CA GLU A 348 -21.42 19.20 -0.56
C GLU A 348 -20.89 19.70 0.79
N LEU A 349 -19.60 19.43 1.08
CA LEU A 349 -18.92 19.85 2.29
C LEU A 349 -17.57 20.53 1.97
N GLN A 350 -17.11 21.37 2.90
CA GLN A 350 -15.74 21.90 2.90
C GLN A 350 -15.28 22.18 4.33
N PHE A 351 -13.98 22.17 4.56
CA PHE A 351 -13.41 22.60 5.85
C PHE A 351 -13.24 24.10 5.87
N ILE A 352 -13.62 24.74 6.99
CA ILE A 352 -13.52 26.19 7.18
C ILE A 352 -12.83 26.48 8.52
N ALA A 353 -11.73 27.24 8.47
CA ALA A 353 -11.03 27.65 9.68
C ALA A 353 -11.53 29.01 10.20
N ASN A 354 -11.59 29.14 11.53
CA ASN A 354 -11.92 30.36 12.26
C ASN A 354 -13.22 31.09 11.81
N GLY A 355 -14.11 30.37 11.12
CA GLY A 355 -15.33 30.94 10.55
C GLY A 355 -15.11 31.85 9.34
N ALA A 356 -13.90 31.85 8.76
CA ALA A 356 -13.54 32.74 7.66
C ALA A 356 -13.63 31.99 6.32
N LEU A 357 -14.54 32.41 5.45
CA LEU A 357 -14.70 31.83 4.10
C LEU A 357 -13.47 32.04 3.19
N THR A 358 -12.46 32.75 3.64
CA THR A 358 -11.14 32.87 2.99
C THR A 358 -10.18 31.76 3.38
N ASP A 359 -10.43 31.07 4.49
CA ASP A 359 -9.62 30.00 5.03
C ASP A 359 -10.36 28.66 4.90
N THR A 360 -10.50 28.19 3.67
CA THR A 360 -11.24 26.97 3.33
C THR A 360 -10.35 25.92 2.70
N TRP A 361 -10.71 24.63 2.90
CA TRP A 361 -10.10 23.49 2.19
C TRP A 361 -11.20 22.64 1.56
N SER A 362 -10.96 22.23 0.33
CA SER A 362 -11.91 21.44 -0.44
C SER A 362 -11.22 20.43 -1.34
N ALA A 363 -11.94 19.39 -1.73
CA ALA A 363 -11.47 18.31 -2.60
C ALA A 363 -12.63 17.70 -3.40
N SER A 364 -12.31 16.93 -4.43
CA SER A 364 -13.30 16.19 -5.22
C SER A 364 -13.58 14.77 -4.74
N ASN A 365 -12.74 14.23 -3.84
CA ASN A 365 -12.78 12.83 -3.44
C ASN A 365 -13.66 12.62 -2.19
N PHE A 366 -14.22 11.41 -2.08
CA PHE A 366 -14.96 10.90 -0.93
C PHE A 366 -14.77 9.37 -0.88
N PRO A 367 -14.60 8.73 0.29
CA PRO A 367 -14.67 9.28 1.65
C PRO A 367 -13.33 9.81 2.20
N PHE A 368 -12.26 9.79 1.42
CA PHE A 368 -10.94 10.27 1.86
C PHE A 368 -10.23 11.01 0.72
N GLY A 369 -9.22 11.79 1.10
CA GLY A 369 -8.40 12.52 0.14
C GLY A 369 -7.51 13.57 0.78
N THR A 370 -7.02 14.47 -0.06
CA THR A 370 -6.26 15.66 0.35
C THR A 370 -7.00 16.90 -0.12
N ALA A 371 -7.54 17.66 0.82
CA ALA A 371 -8.18 18.93 0.57
C ALA A 371 -7.13 20.01 0.37
N VAL A 372 -7.35 20.87 -0.62
CA VAL A 372 -6.44 21.95 -0.97
C VAL A 372 -7.01 23.27 -0.48
N LYS A 373 -6.16 24.05 0.19
CA LYS A 373 -6.54 25.38 0.70
C LYS A 373 -6.90 26.31 -0.47
N GLY A 374 -8.06 26.96 -0.36
CA GLY A 374 -8.57 27.90 -1.38
C GLY A 374 -9.16 27.23 -2.63
N ASN A 375 -9.22 25.89 -2.69
CA ASN A 375 -9.93 25.18 -3.76
C ASN A 375 -11.44 25.46 -3.61
N LYS A 376 -12.14 25.56 -4.75
CA LYS A 376 -13.59 25.82 -4.82
C LYS A 376 -14.43 24.56 -5.07
N VAL A 377 -13.80 23.44 -5.32
CA VAL A 377 -14.50 22.17 -5.57
C VAL A 377 -14.84 21.55 -4.23
N ALA A 378 -16.12 21.47 -3.89
CA ALA A 378 -16.58 20.89 -2.63
C ALA A 378 -16.44 19.37 -2.60
N ILE A 379 -16.33 18.80 -1.39
CA ILE A 379 -16.38 17.36 -1.16
C ILE A 379 -17.83 16.92 -1.36
N SER A 380 -18.11 16.16 -2.43
CA SER A 380 -19.43 15.62 -2.72
C SER A 380 -19.59 14.25 -2.08
N VAL A 381 -20.53 14.13 -1.15
CA VAL A 381 -20.89 12.89 -0.45
C VAL A 381 -21.43 11.88 -1.46
N LYS A 382 -20.86 10.67 -1.49
CA LYS A 382 -21.29 9.60 -2.39
C LYS A 382 -22.24 8.61 -1.72
N GLU A 383 -22.15 8.46 -0.42
CA GLU A 383 -22.94 7.52 0.36
C GLU A 383 -23.47 8.18 1.63
N SER A 384 -24.77 8.06 1.87
CA SER A 384 -25.42 8.58 3.08
C SER A 384 -25.00 7.78 4.31
N GLY A 385 -24.82 8.47 5.44
CA GLY A 385 -24.47 7.78 6.67
C GLY A 385 -24.05 8.74 7.78
N LYS A 386 -23.75 8.10 8.93
CA LYS A 386 -23.09 8.76 10.05
C LYS A 386 -21.59 8.51 9.94
N TYR A 387 -20.80 9.57 9.96
CA TYR A 387 -19.36 9.48 9.82
C TYR A 387 -18.65 10.21 10.95
N LYS A 388 -17.53 9.64 11.40
CA LYS A 388 -16.52 10.33 12.17
C LYS A 388 -15.48 10.87 11.18
N VAL A 389 -15.42 12.19 11.04
CA VAL A 389 -14.55 12.85 10.06
C VAL A 389 -13.31 13.37 10.73
N PHE A 390 -12.16 12.94 10.22
CA PHE A 390 -10.84 13.42 10.62
C PHE A 390 -10.28 14.37 9.55
N PHE A 391 -9.56 15.40 9.99
CA PHE A 391 -8.88 16.35 9.11
C PHE A 391 -7.55 16.79 9.74
N ASN A 392 -6.48 16.77 8.95
CA ASN A 392 -5.19 17.32 9.33
C ASN A 392 -4.93 18.60 8.53
N ASP A 393 -4.81 19.75 9.21
CA ASP A 393 -4.73 21.05 8.56
C ASP A 393 -3.32 21.41 8.02
N ILE A 394 -2.28 20.64 8.35
CA ILE A 394 -0.94 20.78 7.75
C ILE A 394 -0.93 20.20 6.33
N THR A 395 -1.45 18.98 6.19
CA THR A 395 -1.40 18.22 4.94
C THR A 395 -2.64 18.41 4.09
N GLY A 396 -3.76 18.82 4.69
CA GLY A 396 -5.08 18.81 4.08
C GLY A 396 -5.71 17.42 3.99
N GLN A 397 -5.06 16.39 4.51
CA GLN A 397 -5.60 15.03 4.47
C GLN A 397 -6.84 14.89 5.34
N TYR A 398 -7.82 14.13 4.85
CA TYR A 398 -9.07 13.85 5.56
C TYR A 398 -9.57 12.44 5.31
N TYR A 399 -10.39 11.96 6.24
CA TYR A 399 -11.07 10.66 6.14
C TYR A 399 -12.45 10.72 6.81
N PHE A 400 -13.48 10.24 6.09
CA PHE A 400 -14.84 10.01 6.60
C PHE A 400 -14.93 8.54 7.00
N LEU A 401 -14.71 8.24 8.27
CA LEU A 401 -14.80 6.89 8.84
C LEU A 401 -16.25 6.60 9.20
N LYS A 402 -16.80 5.49 8.68
CA LYS A 402 -18.19 5.07 8.90
C LYS A 402 -18.37 4.22 10.14
#